data_630fb3f7bb2c4d014e49081daa714c11
#
_entry.id   630fb3f7bb2c4d014e49081daa714c11
#
_cell.length_a   1.000
_cell.length_b   1.000
_cell.length_c   1.000
_cell.angle_alpha   90.00
_cell.angle_beta   90.00
_cell.angle_gamma   90.00
#
_symmetry.space_group_name_H-M   'P 1'
#
loop_
_entity.id
_entity.type
_entity.pdbx_description
1 polymer ?
#
loop_
_entity_poly.entity_id
_entity_poly.type
_entity_poly.pdbx_seq_one_letter_code
_entity_poly.pdbx_strand_id
1 'polypeptide(L)'
;MKFDQYAESYDAGWRGTKSARFYEDLIKELEVHPGNTILDVGCGTGAILKFISSKTEIKGYGLDISPQMLEVARKKNPDFVFTEGNCETLPYEDNSMDVIMACMAYHHFSDQEQFRKEALRVLKPNGKLYICDPRFPWIVRAFFNNCFKDAGFFTTKKNAADFSGSRFQVEKITKDLYVQVLILKKKA
;
A
#
# COMPACT_ATOMS: atom_id res chain seq x y z
N MET A 1 4.89 14.55 -12.44
CA MET A 1 5.10 13.09 -12.34
C MET A 1 4.12 12.31 -13.20
N LYS A 2 4.32 10.98 -13.36
CA LYS A 2 3.51 10.14 -14.26
C LYS A 2 2.01 10.09 -13.89
N PHE A 3 1.69 10.22 -12.61
CA PHE A 3 0.31 10.14 -12.11
C PHE A 3 -0.38 11.50 -11.95
N ASP A 4 0.34 12.59 -11.91
CA ASP A 4 -0.19 13.94 -11.71
C ASP A 4 -1.30 14.31 -12.69
N GLN A 5 -1.09 14.00 -13.97
CA GLN A 5 -2.04 14.32 -15.04
C GLN A 5 -3.38 13.58 -14.96
N TYR A 6 -3.50 12.59 -14.10
CA TYR A 6 -4.71 11.77 -13.94
C TYR A 6 -5.41 11.99 -12.61
N ALA A 7 -4.85 12.78 -11.69
CA ALA A 7 -5.29 12.83 -10.30
C ALA A 7 -6.81 13.10 -10.14
N GLU A 8 -7.34 14.10 -10.84
CA GLU A 8 -8.77 14.47 -10.73
C GLU A 8 -9.71 13.41 -11.30
N SER A 9 -9.31 12.72 -12.36
CA SER A 9 -10.12 11.68 -13.03
C SER A 9 -9.74 10.26 -12.61
N TYR A 10 -8.79 10.10 -11.69
CA TYR A 10 -8.21 8.78 -11.38
C TYR A 10 -9.25 7.77 -10.93
N ASP A 11 -10.09 8.13 -9.96
CA ASP A 11 -11.06 7.19 -9.39
C ASP A 11 -12.20 6.84 -10.36
N ALA A 12 -12.63 7.78 -11.19
CA ALA A 12 -13.66 7.57 -12.20
C ALA A 12 -13.11 6.94 -13.48
N GLY A 13 -11.80 7.02 -13.70
CA GLY A 13 -11.14 6.53 -14.90
C GLY A 13 -10.92 5.01 -14.89
N TRP A 14 -10.42 4.49 -16.02
CA TRP A 14 -10.08 3.08 -16.19
C TRP A 14 -9.09 2.57 -15.12
N ARG A 15 -8.16 3.41 -14.67
CA ARG A 15 -7.16 3.06 -13.65
C ARG A 15 -7.82 2.85 -12.29
N GLY A 16 -8.67 3.78 -11.84
CA GLY A 16 -9.41 3.67 -10.59
C GLY A 16 -10.37 2.49 -10.58
N THR A 17 -11.10 2.26 -11.67
CA THR A 17 -11.99 1.10 -11.82
C THR A 17 -11.21 -0.24 -11.71
N LYS A 18 -9.99 -0.30 -12.27
CA LYS A 18 -9.12 -1.47 -12.11
C LYS A 18 -8.61 -1.62 -10.68
N SER A 19 -8.27 -0.52 -10.03
CA SER A 19 -7.78 -0.53 -8.64
C SER A 19 -8.87 -0.93 -7.65
N ALA A 20 -10.16 -0.67 -7.93
CA ALA A 20 -11.27 -0.99 -7.06
C ALA A 20 -11.30 -2.47 -6.63
N ARG A 21 -10.99 -3.40 -7.54
CA ARG A 21 -10.89 -4.83 -7.23
C ARG A 21 -9.80 -5.13 -6.20
N PHE A 22 -8.64 -4.48 -6.31
CA PHE A 22 -7.54 -4.63 -5.35
C PHE A 22 -7.94 -4.09 -3.98
N TYR A 23 -8.69 -2.99 -3.96
CA TYR A 23 -9.23 -2.42 -2.73
C TYR A 23 -10.19 -3.40 -2.04
N GLU A 24 -11.12 -3.99 -2.79
CA GLU A 24 -12.05 -4.99 -2.25
C GLU A 24 -11.32 -6.19 -1.66
N ASP A 25 -10.32 -6.73 -2.35
CA ASP A 25 -9.58 -7.89 -1.89
C ASP A 25 -8.67 -7.56 -0.69
N LEU A 26 -8.06 -6.37 -0.67
CA LEU A 26 -7.33 -5.91 0.52
C LEU A 26 -8.27 -5.74 1.72
N ILE A 27 -9.41 -5.09 1.54
CA ILE A 27 -10.37 -4.79 2.62
C ILE A 27 -10.94 -6.05 3.26
N LYS A 28 -11.16 -7.13 2.51
CA LYS A 28 -11.58 -8.43 3.05
C LYS A 28 -10.56 -9.01 4.05
N GLU A 29 -9.30 -8.67 3.88
CA GLU A 29 -8.19 -9.17 4.69
C GLU A 29 -7.76 -8.21 5.80
N LEU A 30 -8.19 -6.94 5.74
CA LEU A 30 -7.80 -5.93 6.71
C LEU A 30 -8.45 -6.17 8.07
N GLU A 31 -7.62 -6.30 9.10
CA GLU A 31 -8.04 -6.27 10.50
C GLU A 31 -7.82 -4.86 11.05
N VAL A 32 -8.90 -4.10 11.17
CA VAL A 32 -8.90 -2.72 11.66
C VAL A 32 -9.86 -2.59 12.83
N HIS A 33 -9.40 -1.98 13.90
CA HIS A 33 -10.18 -1.72 15.11
C HIS A 33 -10.43 -0.20 15.28
N PRO A 34 -11.51 0.20 15.95
CA PRO A 34 -11.76 1.61 16.25
C PRO A 34 -10.57 2.26 16.94
N GLY A 35 -10.19 3.46 16.47
CA GLY A 35 -9.05 4.22 16.99
C GLY A 35 -7.69 3.82 16.42
N ASN A 36 -7.60 2.80 15.55
CA ASN A 36 -6.33 2.43 14.91
C ASN A 36 -5.73 3.59 14.12
N THR A 37 -4.41 3.70 14.20
CA THR A 37 -3.60 4.59 13.37
C THR A 37 -3.15 3.82 12.12
N ILE A 38 -3.60 4.25 10.95
CA ILE A 38 -3.39 3.55 9.67
C ILE A 38 -2.60 4.44 8.72
N LEU A 39 -1.53 3.90 8.15
CA LEU A 39 -0.75 4.52 7.08
C LEU A 39 -0.97 3.81 5.76
N ASP A 40 -1.39 4.54 4.74
CA ASP A 40 -1.44 4.10 3.34
C ASP A 40 -0.25 4.67 2.58
N VAL A 41 0.66 3.79 2.11
CA VAL A 41 1.88 4.19 1.37
C VAL A 41 1.66 4.01 -0.12
N GLY A 42 1.74 5.11 -0.88
CA GLY A 42 1.26 5.22 -2.24
C GLY A 42 -0.26 5.41 -2.26
N CYS A 43 -0.77 6.28 -1.38
CA CYS A 43 -2.20 6.44 -1.10
C CYS A 43 -3.02 7.04 -2.24
N GLY A 44 -2.37 7.63 -3.26
CA GLY A 44 -3.04 8.29 -4.37
C GLY A 44 -4.08 9.30 -3.89
N THR A 45 -5.33 9.12 -4.29
CA THR A 45 -6.47 9.99 -3.93
C THR A 45 -7.07 9.71 -2.55
N GLY A 46 -6.47 8.83 -1.75
CA GLY A 46 -6.94 8.45 -0.41
C GLY A 46 -8.21 7.60 -0.39
N ALA A 47 -8.57 6.96 -1.50
CA ALA A 47 -9.82 6.23 -1.66
C ALA A 47 -9.97 5.06 -0.66
N ILE A 48 -8.91 4.31 -0.38
CA ILE A 48 -8.95 3.20 0.59
C ILE A 48 -9.17 3.72 2.01
N LEU A 49 -8.45 4.74 2.43
CA LEU A 49 -8.62 5.34 3.75
C LEU A 49 -10.05 5.84 3.95
N LYS A 50 -10.63 6.49 2.93
CA LYS A 50 -12.04 6.90 2.94
C LYS A 50 -12.99 5.73 3.10
N PHE A 51 -12.75 4.63 2.40
CA PHE A 51 -13.59 3.44 2.51
C PHE A 51 -13.51 2.83 3.92
N ILE A 52 -12.31 2.68 4.48
CA ILE A 52 -12.13 2.14 5.83
C ILE A 52 -12.86 3.02 6.86
N SER A 53 -12.69 4.35 6.78
CA SER A 53 -13.33 5.28 7.72
C SER A 53 -14.86 5.32 7.63
N SER A 54 -15.43 4.90 6.52
CA SER A 54 -16.88 4.73 6.39
C SER A 54 -17.42 3.53 7.19
N LYS A 55 -16.55 2.65 7.67
CA LYS A 55 -16.91 1.42 8.41
C LYS A 55 -16.49 1.46 9.87
N THR A 56 -15.40 2.14 10.18
CA THR A 56 -14.86 2.23 11.54
C THR A 56 -14.07 3.52 11.71
N GLU A 57 -14.08 4.07 12.92
CA GLU A 57 -13.29 5.25 13.27
C GLU A 57 -11.79 4.92 13.21
N ILE A 58 -11.02 5.72 12.48
CA ILE A 58 -9.57 5.56 12.34
C ILE A 58 -8.84 6.90 12.36
N LYS A 59 -7.56 6.86 12.68
CA LYS A 59 -6.61 7.96 12.42
C LYS A 59 -5.89 7.64 11.11
N GLY A 60 -6.30 8.29 10.02
CA GLY A 60 -5.80 8.02 8.67
C GLY A 60 -4.60 8.90 8.31
N TYR A 61 -3.55 8.26 7.83
CA TYR A 61 -2.35 8.88 7.27
C TYR A 61 -2.13 8.34 5.85
N GLY A 62 -1.84 9.23 4.91
CA GLY A 62 -1.48 8.87 3.53
C GLY A 62 -0.13 9.45 3.15
N LEU A 63 0.70 8.65 2.49
CA LEU A 63 1.94 9.08 1.89
C LEU A 63 1.88 8.83 0.38
N ASP A 64 2.19 9.82 -0.41
CA ASP A 64 2.34 9.67 -1.87
C ASP A 64 3.42 10.61 -2.39
N ILE A 65 4.04 10.25 -3.50
CA ILE A 65 5.04 11.07 -4.16
C ILE A 65 4.41 12.15 -5.07
N SER A 66 3.12 12.02 -5.41
CA SER A 66 2.40 12.92 -6.31
C SER A 66 1.65 14.00 -5.53
N PRO A 67 2.08 15.27 -5.58
CA PRO A 67 1.38 16.37 -4.91
C PRO A 67 -0.05 16.55 -5.42
N GLN A 68 -0.32 16.28 -6.71
CA GLN A 68 -1.65 16.39 -7.30
C GLN A 68 -2.60 15.31 -6.77
N MET A 69 -2.13 14.07 -6.59
CA MET A 69 -2.90 13.02 -5.92
C MET A 69 -3.26 13.42 -4.49
N LEU A 70 -2.29 13.96 -3.75
CA LEU A 70 -2.50 14.40 -2.37
C LEU A 70 -3.45 15.61 -2.27
N GLU A 71 -3.46 16.49 -3.24
CA GLU A 71 -4.45 17.58 -3.29
C GLU A 71 -5.87 17.03 -3.38
N VAL A 72 -6.10 16.05 -4.27
CA VAL A 72 -7.39 15.36 -4.37
C VAL A 72 -7.72 14.59 -3.08
N ALA A 73 -6.73 13.91 -2.49
CA ALA A 73 -6.91 13.17 -1.25
C ALA A 73 -7.36 14.08 -0.09
N ARG A 74 -6.72 15.24 0.09
CA ARG A 74 -7.09 16.23 1.12
C ARG A 74 -8.50 16.79 0.93
N LYS A 75 -8.89 17.07 -0.32
CA LYS A 75 -10.27 17.51 -0.64
C LYS A 75 -11.32 16.47 -0.27
N LYS A 76 -11.02 15.19 -0.49
CA LYS A 76 -11.95 14.08 -0.23
C LYS A 76 -12.00 13.62 1.24
N ASN A 77 -10.91 13.83 1.97
CA ASN A 77 -10.72 13.32 3.33
C ASN A 77 -10.05 14.41 4.19
N PRO A 78 -10.76 15.50 4.54
CA PRO A 78 -10.17 16.64 5.25
C PRO A 78 -9.68 16.30 6.68
N ASP A 79 -10.19 15.23 7.26
CA ASP A 79 -9.84 14.79 8.63
C ASP A 79 -8.56 13.93 8.68
N PHE A 80 -7.97 13.59 7.53
CA PHE A 80 -6.77 12.76 7.46
C PHE A 80 -5.53 13.57 7.13
N VAL A 81 -4.38 13.04 7.52
CA VAL A 81 -3.08 13.66 7.27
C VAL A 81 -2.48 13.07 5.99
N PHE A 82 -2.21 13.91 5.00
CA PHE A 82 -1.58 13.51 3.75
C PHE A 82 -0.24 14.22 3.58
N THR A 83 0.82 13.42 3.44
CA THR A 83 2.21 13.88 3.38
C THR A 83 2.82 13.52 2.04
N GLU A 84 3.48 14.49 1.40
CA GLU A 84 4.30 14.23 0.22
C GLU A 84 5.61 13.59 0.64
N GLY A 85 5.98 12.49 0.01
CA GLY A 85 7.21 11.78 0.32
C GLY A 85 7.33 10.46 -0.41
N ASN A 86 8.51 9.84 -0.29
CA ASN A 86 8.76 8.51 -0.82
C ASN A 86 8.69 7.45 0.30
N CYS A 87 8.54 6.21 -0.12
CA CYS A 87 8.42 5.08 0.81
C CYS A 87 9.76 4.69 1.48
N GLU A 88 10.87 5.23 1.03
CA GLU A 88 12.23 4.92 1.50
C GLU A 88 12.59 5.70 2.76
N THR A 89 11.81 6.74 3.08
CA THR A 89 11.98 7.55 4.30
C THR A 89 10.59 7.98 4.77
N LEU A 90 10.00 7.21 5.67
CA LEU A 90 8.68 7.51 6.21
C LEU A 90 8.77 8.61 7.28
N PRO A 91 8.09 9.77 7.09
CA PRO A 91 8.18 10.90 8.00
C PRO A 91 7.32 10.73 9.26
N TYR A 92 7.38 9.55 9.85
CA TYR A 92 6.61 9.17 11.04
C TYR A 92 7.52 8.61 12.13
N GLU A 93 7.09 8.75 13.38
CA GLU A 93 7.85 8.27 14.54
C GLU A 93 7.90 6.74 14.60
N ASP A 94 8.90 6.22 15.30
CA ASP A 94 9.03 4.79 15.59
C ASP A 94 7.80 4.29 16.36
N ASN A 95 7.30 3.11 15.98
CA ASN A 95 6.17 2.46 16.66
C ASN A 95 4.91 3.34 16.77
N SER A 96 4.61 4.11 15.73
CA SER A 96 3.47 5.04 15.70
C SER A 96 2.23 4.47 15.00
N MET A 97 2.38 3.50 14.10
CA MET A 97 1.29 2.96 13.28
C MET A 97 0.84 1.57 13.73
N ASP A 98 -0.46 1.36 13.84
CA ASP A 98 -1.05 0.04 14.09
C ASP A 98 -1.08 -0.80 12.82
N VAL A 99 -1.39 -0.16 11.70
CA VAL A 99 -1.48 -0.77 10.38
C VAL A 99 -0.74 0.08 9.36
N ILE A 100 0.07 -0.57 8.53
CA ILE A 100 0.60 0.01 7.28
C ILE A 100 0.04 -0.80 6.13
N MET A 101 -0.36 -0.14 5.06
CA MET A 101 -0.77 -0.80 3.83
C MET A 101 -0.10 -0.16 2.61
N ALA A 102 0.11 -0.97 1.57
CA ALA A 102 0.50 -0.51 0.24
C ALA A 102 -0.32 -1.30 -0.79
N CYS A 103 -1.25 -0.62 -1.44
CA CYS A 103 -2.15 -1.24 -2.42
C CYS A 103 -1.90 -0.67 -3.81
N MET A 104 -1.58 -1.54 -4.76
CA MET A 104 -1.20 -1.14 -6.12
C MET A 104 0.00 -0.17 -6.16
N ALA A 105 0.85 -0.23 -5.15
CA ALA A 105 1.95 0.71 -4.96
C ALA A 105 3.32 0.03 -4.81
N TYR A 106 3.41 -1.09 -4.08
CA TYR A 106 4.67 -1.72 -3.71
C TYR A 106 5.54 -2.11 -4.93
N HIS A 107 4.94 -2.53 -6.03
CA HIS A 107 5.65 -2.83 -7.28
C HIS A 107 6.28 -1.60 -7.97
N HIS A 108 5.95 -0.38 -7.53
CA HIS A 108 6.56 0.86 -7.98
C HIS A 108 7.67 1.38 -7.05
N PHE A 109 7.86 0.78 -5.88
CA PHE A 109 8.89 1.24 -4.93
C PHE A 109 10.27 0.96 -5.47
N SER A 110 11.11 2.00 -5.54
CA SER A 110 12.46 1.93 -6.09
C SER A 110 13.40 1.12 -5.20
N ASP A 111 13.29 1.28 -3.88
CA ASP A 111 14.01 0.47 -2.88
C ASP A 111 13.01 -0.21 -1.93
N GLN A 112 12.58 -1.40 -2.32
CA GLN A 112 11.67 -2.21 -1.52
C GLN A 112 12.30 -2.70 -0.21
N GLU A 113 13.63 -2.85 -0.17
CA GLU A 113 14.34 -3.24 1.05
C GLU A 113 14.32 -2.10 2.07
N GLN A 114 14.60 -0.89 1.63
CA GLN A 114 14.56 0.29 2.50
C GLN A 114 13.13 0.55 2.99
N PHE A 115 12.11 0.40 2.14
CA PHE A 115 10.72 0.46 2.59
C PHE A 115 10.41 -0.56 3.69
N ARG A 116 10.90 -1.81 3.58
CA ARG A 116 10.70 -2.83 4.62
C ARG A 116 11.32 -2.43 5.97
N LYS A 117 12.50 -1.81 5.95
CA LYS A 117 13.16 -1.29 7.16
C LYS A 117 12.34 -0.17 7.80
N GLU A 118 11.86 0.77 6.99
CA GLU A 118 11.03 1.88 7.46
C GLU A 118 9.66 1.39 7.99
N ALA A 119 9.00 0.47 7.28
CA ALA A 119 7.76 -0.12 7.75
C ALA A 119 7.95 -0.84 9.09
N LEU A 120 9.06 -1.57 9.28
CA LEU A 120 9.41 -2.17 10.58
C LEU A 120 9.63 -1.12 11.67
N ARG A 121 10.29 -0.01 11.35
CA ARG A 121 10.55 1.06 12.31
C ARG A 121 9.24 1.69 12.79
N VAL A 122 8.38 2.05 11.84
CA VAL A 122 7.17 2.84 12.08
C VAL A 122 6.03 2.01 12.67
N LEU A 123 5.92 0.72 12.35
CA LEU A 123 4.92 -0.17 12.93
C LEU A 123 5.12 -0.36 14.42
N LYS A 124 4.04 -0.32 15.19
CA LYS A 124 4.01 -0.75 16.60
C LYS A 124 4.37 -2.24 16.74
N PRO A 125 4.82 -2.70 17.91
CA PRO A 125 4.88 -4.13 18.21
C PRO A 125 3.52 -4.80 17.94
N ASN A 126 3.53 -5.94 17.26
CA ASN A 126 2.34 -6.64 16.77
C ASN A 126 1.53 -5.92 15.69
N GLY A 127 1.94 -4.74 15.23
CA GLY A 127 1.32 -4.05 14.10
C GLY A 127 1.45 -4.85 12.80
N LYS A 128 0.56 -4.60 11.85
CA LYS A 128 0.46 -5.36 10.59
C LYS A 128 0.78 -4.52 9.37
N LEU A 129 1.51 -5.12 8.45
CA LEU A 129 1.77 -4.59 7.11
C LEU A 129 1.00 -5.43 6.08
N TYR A 130 0.23 -4.75 5.24
CA TYR A 130 -0.52 -5.35 4.14
C TYR A 130 0.04 -4.89 2.81
N ILE A 131 0.43 -5.83 1.96
CA ILE A 131 0.87 -5.55 0.58
C ILE A 131 -0.14 -6.18 -0.37
N CYS A 132 -0.83 -5.35 -1.15
CA CYS A 132 -1.79 -5.80 -2.16
C CYS A 132 -1.33 -5.35 -3.54
N ASP A 133 -0.88 -6.29 -4.36
CA ASP A 133 -0.26 -6.01 -5.65
C ASP A 133 -0.76 -6.95 -6.77
N PRO A 134 -0.59 -6.55 -8.04
CA PRO A 134 -0.89 -7.42 -9.16
C PRO A 134 -0.06 -8.71 -9.14
N ARG A 135 -0.73 -9.79 -9.50
CA ARG A 135 -0.13 -11.09 -9.74
C ARG A 135 -0.31 -11.47 -11.20
N PHE A 136 0.79 -11.73 -11.88
CA PHE A 136 0.76 -12.11 -13.29
C PHE A 136 1.37 -13.49 -13.52
N PRO A 137 0.83 -14.29 -14.48
CA PRO A 137 1.53 -15.45 -15.02
C PRO A 137 2.94 -15.08 -15.49
N TRP A 138 3.87 -16.02 -15.47
CA TRP A 138 5.29 -15.75 -15.69
C TRP A 138 5.58 -15.04 -17.02
N ILE A 139 4.89 -15.39 -18.10
CA ILE A 139 5.06 -14.77 -19.43
C ILE A 139 4.65 -13.30 -19.40
N VAL A 140 3.45 -13.02 -18.85
CA VAL A 140 2.90 -11.66 -18.75
C VAL A 140 3.78 -10.80 -17.85
N ARG A 141 4.25 -11.36 -16.72
CA ARG A 141 5.16 -10.68 -15.80
C ARG A 141 6.50 -10.34 -16.44
N ALA A 142 7.10 -11.30 -17.19
CA ALA A 142 8.35 -11.06 -17.89
C ALA A 142 8.20 -9.95 -18.95
N PHE A 143 7.09 -9.94 -19.68
CA PHE A 143 6.77 -8.88 -20.63
C PHE A 143 6.64 -7.51 -19.92
N PHE A 144 5.84 -7.42 -18.85
CA PHE A 144 5.66 -6.16 -18.11
C PHE A 144 6.95 -5.67 -17.48
N ASN A 145 7.74 -6.52 -16.84
CA ASN A 145 9.02 -6.13 -16.24
C ASN A 145 10.05 -5.67 -17.28
N ASN A 146 9.94 -6.13 -18.53
CA ASN A 146 10.80 -5.69 -19.61
C ASN A 146 10.33 -4.38 -20.26
N CYS A 147 9.01 -4.17 -20.34
CA CYS A 147 8.42 -3.00 -20.99
C CYS A 147 8.26 -1.80 -20.04
N PHE A 148 8.05 -2.05 -18.75
CA PHE A 148 7.81 -1.00 -17.73
C PHE A 148 8.96 -0.99 -16.73
N LYS A 149 9.99 -0.20 -17.03
CA LYS A 149 11.19 -0.09 -16.19
C LYS A 149 10.91 0.47 -14.79
N ASP A 150 9.78 1.15 -14.62
CA ASP A 150 9.35 1.80 -13.37
C ASP A 150 8.44 0.89 -12.51
N ALA A 151 8.32 -0.38 -12.83
CA ALA A 151 7.49 -1.32 -12.07
C ALA A 151 8.15 -2.70 -12.01
N GLY A 152 8.39 -3.19 -10.81
CA GLY A 152 8.93 -4.52 -10.54
C GLY A 152 7.87 -5.49 -10.06
N PHE A 153 7.24 -6.24 -10.98
CA PHE A 153 6.28 -7.27 -10.60
C PHE A 153 7.00 -8.56 -10.21
N PHE A 154 6.79 -9.01 -8.99
CA PHE A 154 7.41 -10.22 -8.45
C PHE A 154 6.41 -11.35 -8.22
N THR A 155 6.93 -12.55 -8.03
CA THR A 155 6.10 -13.67 -7.62
C THR A 155 5.73 -13.52 -6.15
N THR A 156 4.56 -14.03 -5.77
CA THR A 156 4.15 -14.13 -4.37
C THR A 156 5.22 -14.81 -3.50
N LYS A 157 5.88 -15.84 -4.04
CA LYS A 157 6.96 -16.55 -3.35
C LYS A 157 8.17 -15.65 -3.10
N LYS A 158 8.57 -14.83 -4.08
CA LYS A 158 9.68 -13.88 -3.90
C LYS A 158 9.32 -12.82 -2.89
N ASN A 159 8.14 -12.18 -3.04
CA ASN A 159 7.68 -11.16 -2.09
C ASN A 159 7.66 -11.71 -0.65
N ALA A 160 7.12 -12.92 -0.44
CA ALA A 160 7.11 -13.54 0.89
C ALA A 160 8.54 -13.84 1.40
N ALA A 161 9.44 -14.30 0.53
CA ALA A 161 10.83 -14.60 0.89
C ALA A 161 11.60 -13.32 1.29
N ASP A 162 11.34 -12.20 0.62
CA ASP A 162 11.97 -10.91 0.92
C ASP A 162 11.63 -10.42 2.35
N PHE A 163 10.52 -10.86 2.92
CA PHE A 163 10.13 -10.57 4.30
C PHE A 163 10.58 -11.65 5.31
N SER A 164 10.84 -12.88 4.88
CA SER A 164 11.08 -14.03 5.78
C SER A 164 12.38 -13.96 6.57
N GLY A 165 13.38 -13.21 6.14
CA GLY A 165 14.64 -12.95 6.85
C GLY A 165 14.59 -11.77 7.82
N SER A 166 13.47 -11.05 7.89
CA SER A 166 13.30 -9.84 8.68
C SER A 166 12.56 -10.10 10.00
N ARG A 167 12.36 -9.02 10.79
CA ARG A 167 11.49 -9.04 11.98
C ARG A 167 9.99 -9.14 11.63
N PHE A 168 9.62 -9.32 10.37
CA PHE A 168 8.26 -9.66 9.98
C PHE A 168 8.02 -11.16 10.04
N GLN A 169 6.79 -11.52 10.41
CA GLN A 169 6.25 -12.86 10.26
C GLN A 169 5.16 -12.80 9.17
N VAL A 170 5.28 -13.65 8.18
CA VAL A 170 4.19 -13.83 7.20
C VAL A 170 3.06 -14.58 7.88
N GLU A 171 1.94 -13.90 8.13
CA GLU A 171 0.76 -14.52 8.77
C GLU A 171 -0.11 -15.23 7.73
N LYS A 172 -0.36 -14.56 6.62
CA LYS A 172 -1.25 -15.07 5.58
C LYS A 172 -0.85 -14.57 4.21
N ILE A 173 -1.10 -15.38 3.20
CA ILE A 173 -1.00 -15.01 1.80
C ILE A 173 -2.30 -15.39 1.13
N THR A 174 -3.09 -14.40 0.70
CA THR A 174 -4.26 -14.60 -0.15
C THR A 174 -3.90 -14.26 -1.58
N LYS A 175 -4.35 -15.06 -2.52
CA LYS A 175 -4.08 -14.85 -3.95
C LYS A 175 -5.20 -15.41 -4.80
N ASP A 176 -5.57 -14.68 -5.81
CA ASP A 176 -6.37 -15.15 -6.93
C ASP A 176 -5.55 -15.17 -8.23
N LEU A 177 -6.26 -15.17 -9.38
CA LEU A 177 -5.61 -15.19 -10.69
C LEU A 177 -4.79 -13.91 -10.97
N TYR A 178 -5.19 -12.75 -10.41
CA TYR A 178 -4.64 -11.43 -10.75
C TYR A 178 -4.16 -10.61 -9.55
N VAL A 179 -4.57 -10.96 -8.35
CA VAL A 179 -4.27 -10.22 -7.11
C VAL A 179 -3.54 -11.11 -6.14
N GLN A 180 -2.62 -10.52 -5.39
CA GLN A 180 -1.98 -11.13 -4.22
C GLN A 180 -2.05 -10.17 -3.06
N VAL A 181 -2.41 -10.67 -1.88
CA VAL A 181 -2.34 -9.93 -0.61
C VAL A 181 -1.43 -10.68 0.34
N LEU A 182 -0.38 -10.01 0.80
CA LEU A 182 0.51 -10.50 1.84
C LEU A 182 0.15 -9.79 3.14
N ILE A 183 -0.05 -10.56 4.20
CA ILE A 183 -0.30 -10.08 5.54
C ILE A 183 0.91 -10.43 6.40
N LEU A 184 1.53 -9.41 6.92
CA LEU A 184 2.80 -9.46 7.60
C LEU A 184 2.64 -8.84 9.00
N LYS A 185 3.09 -9.53 10.02
CA LYS A 185 3.06 -9.04 11.40
C LYS A 185 4.47 -8.71 11.87
N LYS A 186 4.65 -7.55 12.49
CA LYS A 186 5.89 -7.22 13.18
C LYS A 186 6.02 -8.08 14.44
N LYS A 187 7.11 -8.84 14.53
CA LYS A 187 7.46 -9.57 15.77
C LYS A 187 7.72 -8.58 16.89
N ALA A 188 7.32 -8.93 18.09
CA ALA A 188 7.57 -8.16 19.30
C ALA A 188 9.07 -8.01 19.58
#